data_c79980721d9bbd17a9424eb53c5169ce
#
_entry.id   c79980721d9bbd17a9424eb53c5169ce
#
_cell.length_a   1.000
_cell.length_b   1.000
_cell.length_c   1.000
_cell.angle_alpha   90.00
_cell.angle_beta   90.00
_cell.angle_gamma   90.00
#
_symmetry.space_group_name_H-M   'P 1'
#
loop_
_entity.id
_entity.type
_entity.pdbx_description
1 polymer ?
#
loop_
_entity_poly.entity_id
_entity_poly.type
_entity_poly.pdbx_seq_one_letter_code
_entity_poly.pdbx_strand_id
1 'polypeptide(L)'
;MRLGALCASLACIKDATAPRCSCQRLPEPFMPLIRIPQVVELDALPRFDGLHLDLIITPETPEAFSQARDELLRWPQVGFDTESKPTFKVGEVSTGPHLIQFASPEKAYLFKVGSDGCSEAVSVVLQSDRVLKVGFGLSSDRSRLRNRLGIEMRYFIDLGTTLRYQGKKGQVGLRGAVAAVLGSRVSKSRSVSTSNWSNRSLTDAQRLYAANDAYAALMVFLALSGDDEGVFEDRIVAGMQLKR
;
A
#
# COMPACT_ATOMS: atom_id res chain seq x y z
N MET A 1 5.99 16.76 57.33
CA MET A 1 6.98 15.96 58.12
C MET A 1 7.50 14.81 57.26
N ARG A 2 8.84 14.87 57.06
CA ARG A 2 9.80 13.76 56.79
C ARG A 2 9.47 12.83 55.63
N LEU A 3 10.16 12.88 54.44
CA LEU A 3 11.56 12.43 54.17
C LEU A 3 11.75 10.91 54.26
N GLY A 4 12.19 10.31 53.16
CA GLY A 4 12.80 9.01 53.11
C GLY A 4 13.12 8.54 51.72
N ALA A 5 14.22 9.02 51.14
CA ALA A 5 14.86 8.39 49.96
C ALA A 5 15.62 7.13 50.43
N LEU A 6 15.68 6.10 49.61
CA LEU A 6 16.79 5.16 49.62
C LEU A 6 16.94 4.48 48.23
N CYS A 7 18.07 4.86 47.66
CA CYS A 7 18.70 4.23 46.51
C CYS A 7 19.38 2.93 47.00
N ALA A 8 19.23 1.82 46.32
CA ALA A 8 20.10 0.67 46.47
C ALA A 8 20.34 -0.04 45.12
N SER A 9 21.50 0.17 44.62
CA SER A 9 22.23 -0.60 43.62
C SER A 9 22.40 -2.04 44.09
N LEU A 10 22.11 -3.03 43.22
CA LEU A 10 22.68 -4.37 43.40
C LEU A 10 22.92 -5.05 42.04
N ALA A 11 24.19 -5.17 41.79
CA ALA A 11 24.99 -6.17 41.09
C ALA A 11 24.29 -7.22 40.19
N CYS A 12 24.81 -7.23 39.00
CA CYS A 12 24.73 -8.27 37.97
C CYS A 12 25.27 -9.61 38.52
N ILE A 13 24.38 -10.62 38.60
CA ILE A 13 24.79 -12.02 38.70
C ILE A 13 24.50 -12.67 37.35
N LYS A 14 25.57 -13.09 36.68
CA LYS A 14 25.54 -13.92 35.49
C LYS A 14 25.10 -15.31 35.88
N ASP A 15 23.86 -15.68 35.58
CA ASP A 15 23.41 -17.05 35.66
C ASP A 15 23.23 -17.63 34.26
N ALA A 16 24.06 -18.59 33.89
CA ALA A 16 24.25 -19.14 32.57
C ALA A 16 23.31 -20.36 32.29
N THR A 17 22.16 -20.44 32.92
CA THR A 17 21.23 -21.61 32.81
C THR A 17 19.77 -21.22 32.62
N ALA A 18 19.49 -20.09 31.98
CA ALA A 18 18.12 -19.81 31.54
C ALA A 18 17.80 -20.64 30.27
N PRO A 19 16.69 -21.40 30.22
CA PRO A 19 16.29 -22.12 29.03
C PRO A 19 16.05 -21.11 27.91
N ARG A 20 16.63 -21.37 26.74
CA ARG A 20 16.36 -20.58 25.53
C ARG A 20 14.86 -20.55 25.32
N CYS A 21 14.28 -19.38 25.52
CA CYS A 21 12.90 -19.10 25.14
C CYS A 21 12.80 -19.41 23.65
N SER A 22 12.17 -20.51 23.31
CA SER A 22 11.80 -20.85 21.96
C SER A 22 10.82 -19.75 21.53
N CYS A 23 11.28 -18.77 20.76
CA CYS A 23 10.40 -17.88 20.00
C CYS A 23 9.57 -18.78 19.09
N GLN A 24 8.47 -19.28 19.61
CA GLN A 24 7.42 -19.81 18.76
C GLN A 24 7.02 -18.67 17.82
N ARG A 25 7.34 -18.81 16.54
CA ARG A 25 6.74 -17.97 15.51
C ARG A 25 5.24 -18.07 15.71
N LEU A 26 4.63 -16.97 16.13
CA LEU A 26 3.18 -16.86 16.13
C LEU A 26 2.70 -17.27 14.74
N PRO A 27 1.67 -18.09 14.62
CA PRO A 27 1.16 -18.49 13.31
C PRO A 27 0.86 -17.25 12.50
N GLU A 28 1.30 -17.22 11.25
CA GLU A 28 0.96 -16.16 10.31
C GLU A 28 -0.56 -15.95 10.34
N PRO A 29 -1.07 -14.72 10.45
CA PRO A 29 -2.50 -14.50 10.52
C PRO A 29 -3.15 -15.10 9.28
N PHE A 30 -4.01 -16.05 9.47
CA PHE A 30 -4.79 -16.69 8.41
C PHE A 30 -5.79 -15.66 7.89
N MET A 31 -5.36 -14.86 6.91
CA MET A 31 -6.26 -14.02 6.14
C MET A 31 -7.10 -14.96 5.25
N PRO A 32 -8.43 -14.96 5.38
CA PRO A 32 -9.26 -15.81 4.55
C PRO A 32 -9.07 -15.43 3.08
N LEU A 33 -8.74 -16.43 2.27
CA LEU A 33 -8.57 -16.25 0.84
C LEU A 33 -9.94 -16.01 0.19
N ILE A 34 -10.06 -14.89 -0.51
CA ILE A 34 -11.26 -14.58 -1.30
C ILE A 34 -11.07 -15.15 -2.69
N ARG A 35 -12.01 -15.98 -3.12
CA ARG A 35 -11.96 -16.60 -4.44
C ARG A 35 -12.78 -15.79 -5.42
N ILE A 36 -12.11 -15.36 -6.49
CA ILE A 36 -12.72 -14.62 -7.61
C ILE A 36 -12.65 -15.44 -8.90
N PRO A 37 -13.57 -15.25 -9.86
CA PRO A 37 -13.52 -15.92 -11.15
C PRO A 37 -12.30 -15.44 -11.95
N GLN A 38 -11.83 -16.28 -12.87
CA GLN A 38 -10.82 -15.88 -13.86
C GLN A 38 -11.55 -15.42 -15.13
N VAL A 39 -11.34 -14.19 -15.52
CA VAL A 39 -11.80 -13.66 -16.81
C VAL A 39 -10.73 -13.95 -17.86
N VAL A 40 -11.08 -14.67 -18.91
CA VAL A 40 -10.16 -15.07 -19.98
C VAL A 40 -10.12 -14.02 -21.08
N GLU A 41 -11.28 -13.47 -21.47
CA GLU A 41 -11.42 -12.51 -22.56
C GLU A 41 -11.40 -11.08 -22.04
N LEU A 42 -10.23 -10.63 -21.55
CA LEU A 42 -10.07 -9.30 -20.99
C LEU A 42 -10.36 -8.18 -22.01
N ASP A 43 -10.04 -8.41 -23.27
CA ASP A 43 -10.21 -7.38 -24.32
C ASP A 43 -11.68 -7.14 -24.71
N ALA A 44 -12.57 -8.08 -24.38
CA ALA A 44 -14.02 -7.92 -24.58
C ALA A 44 -14.66 -7.02 -23.50
N LEU A 45 -14.01 -6.80 -22.37
CA LEU A 45 -14.54 -5.98 -21.29
C LEU A 45 -14.47 -4.48 -21.63
N PRO A 46 -15.42 -3.68 -21.13
CA PRO A 46 -15.35 -2.23 -21.20
C PRO A 46 -14.09 -1.72 -20.50
N ARG A 47 -13.62 -0.55 -20.88
CA ARG A 47 -12.49 0.09 -20.18
C ARG A 47 -12.91 0.46 -18.76
N PHE A 48 -11.97 0.28 -17.82
CA PHE A 48 -12.15 0.77 -16.46
C PHE A 48 -12.30 2.29 -16.49
N ASP A 49 -13.39 2.78 -15.92
CA ASP A 49 -13.65 4.21 -15.76
C ASP A 49 -12.89 4.71 -14.55
N GLY A 50 -11.66 5.16 -14.80
CA GLY A 50 -10.76 5.66 -13.77
C GLY A 50 -10.89 7.17 -13.58
N LEU A 51 -9.99 7.72 -12.76
CA LEU A 51 -9.92 9.15 -12.53
C LEU A 51 -9.40 9.89 -13.78
N HIS A 52 -9.99 11.06 -14.05
CA HIS A 52 -9.50 12.02 -15.05
C HIS A 52 -8.41 12.92 -14.46
N LEU A 53 -7.67 13.64 -15.33
CA LEU A 53 -6.51 14.46 -14.94
C LEU A 53 -6.82 15.57 -13.95
N ASP A 54 -8.01 16.14 -13.99
CA ASP A 54 -8.50 17.19 -13.07
C ASP A 54 -8.71 16.70 -11.63
N LEU A 55 -8.88 15.40 -11.47
CA LEU A 55 -8.99 14.73 -10.15
C LEU A 55 -7.65 14.18 -9.63
N ILE A 56 -6.55 14.44 -10.36
CA ILE A 56 -5.21 13.96 -9.99
C ILE A 56 -4.36 15.12 -9.51
N ILE A 57 -4.14 15.15 -8.20
CA ILE A 57 -3.37 16.20 -7.53
C ILE A 57 -1.90 15.78 -7.43
N THR A 58 -1.00 16.65 -7.85
CA THR A 58 0.45 16.49 -7.66
C THR A 58 0.95 17.65 -6.80
N PRO A 59 1.10 17.47 -5.48
CA PRO A 59 1.60 18.52 -4.59
C PRO A 59 3.04 18.91 -4.96
N GLU A 60 3.36 20.21 -4.89
CA GLU A 60 4.68 20.74 -5.22
C GLU A 60 5.29 21.59 -4.09
N THR A 61 4.47 21.99 -3.10
CA THR A 61 4.94 22.77 -1.95
C THR A 61 4.65 22.06 -0.64
N PRO A 62 5.39 22.36 0.46
CA PRO A 62 5.15 21.76 1.77
C PRO A 62 3.69 21.91 2.25
N GLU A 63 3.07 23.04 1.97
CA GLU A 63 1.67 23.33 2.32
C GLU A 63 0.73 22.42 1.54
N ALA A 64 0.96 22.25 0.23
CA ALA A 64 0.16 21.38 -0.63
C ALA A 64 0.32 19.90 -0.23
N PHE A 65 1.51 19.46 0.18
CA PHE A 65 1.72 18.12 0.75
C PHE A 65 0.97 17.94 2.06
N SER A 66 0.99 18.93 2.94
CA SER A 66 0.26 18.90 4.21
C SER A 66 -1.25 18.85 3.98
N GLN A 67 -1.77 19.65 3.05
CA GLN A 67 -3.19 19.62 2.68
C GLN A 67 -3.59 18.26 2.11
N ALA A 68 -2.83 17.70 1.18
CA ALA A 68 -3.10 16.39 0.60
C ALA A 68 -3.08 15.27 1.67
N ARG A 69 -2.13 15.32 2.62
CA ARG A 69 -2.09 14.43 3.78
C ARG A 69 -3.37 14.54 4.61
N ASP A 70 -3.80 15.75 4.94
CA ASP A 70 -4.97 15.99 5.80
C ASP A 70 -6.26 15.55 5.11
N GLU A 71 -6.35 15.71 3.79
CA GLU A 71 -7.46 15.17 2.99
C GLU A 71 -7.47 13.63 3.01
N LEU A 72 -6.32 12.98 2.83
CA LEU A 72 -6.20 11.52 2.86
C LEU A 72 -6.54 10.93 4.23
N LEU A 73 -6.18 11.62 5.33
CA LEU A 73 -6.46 11.17 6.70
C LEU A 73 -7.96 11.20 7.07
N ARG A 74 -8.81 11.83 6.25
CA ARG A 74 -10.27 11.82 6.44
C ARG A 74 -10.93 10.53 5.97
N TRP A 75 -10.24 9.75 5.13
CA TRP A 75 -10.77 8.51 4.57
C TRP A 75 -10.39 7.31 5.45
N PRO A 76 -11.31 6.39 5.74
CA PRO A 76 -10.99 5.17 6.48
C PRO A 76 -10.08 4.23 5.67
N GLN A 77 -10.15 4.27 4.33
CA GLN A 77 -9.30 3.50 3.44
C GLN A 77 -8.88 4.34 2.22
N VAL A 78 -7.67 4.07 1.73
CA VAL A 78 -7.10 4.68 0.53
C VAL A 78 -6.41 3.63 -0.33
N GLY A 79 -6.51 3.79 -1.65
CA GLY A 79 -5.68 3.04 -2.58
C GLY A 79 -4.23 3.47 -2.46
N PHE A 80 -3.30 2.54 -2.68
CA PHE A 80 -1.87 2.79 -2.55
C PHE A 80 -1.07 1.99 -3.58
N ASP A 81 -0.06 2.65 -4.16
CA ASP A 81 0.95 2.02 -5.00
C ASP A 81 2.24 2.86 -4.99
N THR A 82 3.34 2.35 -5.58
CA THR A 82 4.58 3.10 -5.79
C THR A 82 5.18 2.85 -7.15
N GLU A 83 5.85 3.89 -7.71
CA GLU A 83 6.58 3.76 -8.95
C GLU A 83 8.07 4.03 -8.75
N SER A 84 8.87 3.22 -9.41
CA SER A 84 10.32 3.33 -9.40
C SER A 84 10.89 3.39 -10.81
N LYS A 85 11.92 4.20 -11.01
CA LYS A 85 12.70 4.14 -12.25
C LYS A 85 13.14 2.70 -12.51
N PRO A 86 12.92 2.15 -13.70
CA PRO A 86 13.37 0.81 -14.02
C PRO A 86 14.89 0.71 -14.02
N THR A 87 15.40 -0.44 -13.63
CA THR A 87 16.81 -0.82 -13.75
C THR A 87 17.00 -1.67 -15.01
N PHE A 88 18.02 -1.37 -15.79
CA PHE A 88 18.28 -2.05 -17.05
C PHE A 88 19.55 -2.89 -17.05
N LYS A 89 20.43 -2.68 -16.06
CA LYS A 89 21.69 -3.41 -15.95
C LYS A 89 21.59 -4.49 -14.86
N VAL A 90 22.19 -5.64 -15.13
CA VAL A 90 22.32 -6.72 -14.12
C VAL A 90 23.12 -6.17 -12.92
N GLY A 91 22.57 -6.33 -11.72
CA GLY A 91 23.17 -5.81 -10.48
C GLY A 91 22.90 -4.32 -10.19
N GLU A 92 22.20 -3.61 -11.06
CA GLU A 92 21.78 -2.23 -10.78
C GLU A 92 20.76 -2.22 -9.63
N VAL A 93 21.08 -1.46 -8.58
CA VAL A 93 20.19 -1.31 -7.42
C VAL A 93 19.16 -0.24 -7.71
N SER A 94 17.88 -0.57 -7.56
CA SER A 94 16.79 0.41 -7.67
C SER A 94 16.97 1.54 -6.65
N THR A 95 16.86 2.78 -7.11
CA THR A 95 16.96 3.99 -6.28
C THR A 95 15.59 4.48 -5.77
N GLY A 96 14.47 3.83 -6.20
CA GLY A 96 13.12 4.21 -5.82
C GLY A 96 12.70 3.78 -4.40
N PRO A 97 11.47 4.12 -4.00
CA PRO A 97 10.42 4.68 -4.86
C PRO A 97 10.70 6.13 -5.24
N HIS A 98 10.27 6.53 -6.45
CA HIS A 98 10.36 7.90 -6.94
C HIS A 98 9.03 8.63 -6.92
N LEU A 99 7.94 7.85 -6.96
CA LEU A 99 6.58 8.32 -6.86
C LEU A 99 5.82 7.43 -5.86
N ILE A 100 5.00 8.04 -5.04
CA ILE A 100 4.09 7.36 -4.12
C ILE A 100 2.68 7.85 -4.44
N GLN A 101 1.77 6.91 -4.68
CA GLN A 101 0.40 7.21 -5.06
C GLN A 101 -0.56 6.84 -3.94
N PHE A 102 -1.48 7.75 -3.67
CA PHE A 102 -2.68 7.47 -2.88
C PHE A 102 -3.92 7.83 -3.68
N ALA A 103 -4.99 7.08 -3.49
CA ALA A 103 -6.29 7.40 -4.06
C ALA A 103 -7.37 7.31 -2.99
N SER A 104 -8.23 8.33 -2.93
CA SER A 104 -9.53 8.29 -2.28
C SER A 104 -10.60 7.90 -3.31
N PRO A 105 -11.87 7.68 -2.93
CA PRO A 105 -12.96 7.50 -3.90
C PRO A 105 -13.17 8.68 -4.86
N GLU A 106 -12.67 9.86 -4.53
CA GLU A 106 -12.91 11.10 -5.28
C GLU A 106 -11.70 11.58 -6.08
N LYS A 107 -10.47 11.36 -5.57
CA LYS A 107 -9.25 11.96 -6.11
C LYS A 107 -8.05 11.05 -5.91
N ALA A 108 -7.01 11.26 -6.72
CA ALA A 108 -5.70 10.68 -6.46
C ALA A 108 -4.64 11.76 -6.18
N TYR A 109 -3.63 11.36 -5.41
CA TYR A 109 -2.53 12.21 -4.97
C TYR A 109 -1.21 11.54 -5.33
N LEU A 110 -0.39 12.25 -6.11
CA LEU A 110 0.90 11.78 -6.60
C LEU A 110 2.03 12.50 -5.86
N PHE A 111 2.62 11.83 -4.89
CA PHE A 111 3.69 12.35 -4.04
C PHE A 111 5.04 12.04 -4.67
N LYS A 112 5.71 13.05 -5.18
CA LYS A 112 7.03 12.91 -5.76
C LYS A 112 8.09 12.86 -4.65
N VAL A 113 8.78 11.73 -4.55
CA VAL A 113 9.81 11.51 -3.52
C VAL A 113 11.00 12.45 -3.77
N GLY A 114 11.48 13.08 -2.70
CA GLY A 114 12.56 14.04 -2.73
C GLY A 114 12.10 15.51 -2.85
N SER A 115 10.79 15.76 -3.00
CA SER A 115 10.24 17.11 -2.87
C SER A 115 10.14 17.51 -1.40
N ASP A 116 10.31 18.80 -1.12
CA ASP A 116 10.22 19.33 0.25
C ASP A 116 8.80 19.14 0.81
N GLY A 117 8.70 18.67 2.06
CA GLY A 117 7.43 18.30 2.71
C GLY A 117 6.86 16.91 2.34
N CYS A 118 7.34 16.29 1.24
CA CYS A 118 6.82 15.00 0.77
C CYS A 118 7.01 13.87 1.80
N SER A 119 8.23 13.72 2.34
CA SER A 119 8.58 12.62 3.23
C SER A 119 7.75 12.64 4.52
N GLU A 120 7.55 13.83 5.10
CA GLU A 120 6.73 14.01 6.30
C GLU A 120 5.27 13.64 6.03
N ALA A 121 4.65 14.21 4.98
CA ALA A 121 3.27 13.95 4.64
C ALA A 121 3.00 12.47 4.36
N VAL A 122 3.86 11.82 3.57
CA VAL A 122 3.78 10.39 3.26
C VAL A 122 3.94 9.53 4.51
N SER A 123 4.90 9.87 5.39
CA SER A 123 5.15 9.13 6.64
C SER A 123 3.91 9.10 7.52
N VAL A 124 3.24 10.25 7.69
CA VAL A 124 2.01 10.35 8.51
C VAL A 124 0.90 9.46 7.96
N VAL A 125 0.66 9.46 6.65
CA VAL A 125 -0.39 8.62 6.03
C VAL A 125 -0.02 7.14 6.13
N LEU A 126 1.21 6.76 5.79
CA LEU A 126 1.63 5.35 5.78
C LEU A 126 1.69 4.72 7.18
N GLN A 127 2.06 5.49 8.20
CA GLN A 127 2.14 5.02 9.58
C GLN A 127 0.82 5.12 10.34
N SER A 128 -0.22 5.74 9.75
CA SER A 128 -1.53 5.84 10.36
C SER A 128 -2.16 4.45 10.59
N ASP A 129 -2.61 4.18 11.81
CA ASP A 129 -3.39 3.00 12.17
C ASP A 129 -4.90 3.19 11.93
N ARG A 130 -5.32 4.39 11.45
CA ARG A 130 -6.72 4.73 11.16
C ARG A 130 -7.07 4.62 9.68
N VAL A 131 -6.09 4.77 8.81
CA VAL A 131 -6.27 4.74 7.35
C VAL A 131 -5.75 3.41 6.83
N LEU A 132 -6.63 2.59 6.29
CA LEU A 132 -6.25 1.34 5.63
C LEU A 132 -5.63 1.64 4.26
N LYS A 133 -4.39 1.20 4.02
CA LYS A 133 -3.75 1.26 2.70
C LYS A 133 -4.04 -0.01 1.93
N VAL A 134 -4.68 0.14 0.77
CA VAL A 134 -5.11 -0.96 -0.10
C VAL A 134 -4.28 -0.98 -1.37
N GLY A 135 -3.65 -2.10 -1.70
CA GLY A 135 -2.84 -2.22 -2.92
C GLY A 135 -2.61 -3.65 -3.38
N PHE A 136 -1.78 -3.80 -4.39
CA PHE A 136 -1.39 -5.09 -4.95
C PHE A 136 0.13 -5.26 -4.94
N GLY A 137 0.62 -6.42 -4.44
CA GLY A 137 2.04 -6.75 -4.45
C GLY A 137 2.89 -5.90 -3.50
N LEU A 138 2.32 -5.44 -2.40
CA LEU A 138 2.90 -4.45 -1.48
C LEU A 138 4.20 -4.88 -0.78
N SER A 139 4.60 -6.14 -0.87
CA SER A 139 5.81 -6.64 -0.21
C SER A 139 7.07 -5.89 -0.65
N SER A 140 7.22 -5.66 -1.97
CA SER A 140 8.36 -4.93 -2.52
C SER A 140 8.34 -3.45 -2.16
N ASP A 141 7.15 -2.84 -2.16
CA ASP A 141 6.97 -1.41 -1.84
C ASP A 141 7.28 -1.14 -0.37
N ARG A 142 6.77 -1.97 0.53
CA ARG A 142 7.09 -1.90 1.97
C ARG A 142 8.59 -2.02 2.23
N SER A 143 9.25 -2.95 1.55
CA SER A 143 10.71 -3.11 1.66
C SER A 143 11.45 -1.86 1.19
N ARG A 144 11.05 -1.26 0.06
CA ARG A 144 11.64 -0.02 -0.46
C ARG A 144 11.38 1.18 0.45
N LEU A 145 10.15 1.36 0.91
CA LEU A 145 9.77 2.43 1.86
C LEU A 145 10.62 2.36 3.12
N ARG A 146 10.75 1.18 3.74
CA ARG A 146 11.56 1.00 4.94
C ARG A 146 13.05 1.24 4.67
N ASN A 147 13.60 0.63 3.61
CA ASN A 147 15.05 0.65 3.37
C ASN A 147 15.54 1.98 2.79
N ARG A 148 14.69 2.74 2.09
CA ARG A 148 15.07 3.98 1.41
C ARG A 148 14.59 5.24 2.10
N LEU A 149 13.42 5.17 2.73
CA LEU A 149 12.80 6.33 3.36
C LEU A 149 12.68 6.20 4.89
N GLY A 150 13.02 5.03 5.46
CA GLY A 150 12.85 4.77 6.88
C GLY A 150 11.38 4.70 7.33
N ILE A 151 10.45 4.52 6.38
CA ILE A 151 9.01 4.54 6.67
C ILE A 151 8.50 3.11 6.78
N GLU A 152 7.93 2.77 7.94
CA GLU A 152 7.22 1.50 8.16
C GLU A 152 5.73 1.67 7.86
N MET A 153 5.23 1.01 6.82
CA MET A 153 3.81 1.02 6.49
C MET A 153 3.02 0.19 7.50
N ARG A 154 2.01 0.81 8.13
CA ARG A 154 1.08 0.18 9.06
C ARG A 154 -0.30 0.09 8.43
N TYR A 155 -1.16 -0.74 8.98
CA TYR A 155 -2.57 -0.88 8.63
C TYR A 155 -2.80 -0.91 7.11
N PHE A 156 -2.51 -2.04 6.49
CA PHE A 156 -2.58 -2.23 5.04
C PHE A 156 -3.14 -3.61 4.68
N ILE A 157 -3.67 -3.72 3.47
CA ILE A 157 -4.06 -4.99 2.85
C ILE A 157 -3.40 -5.11 1.48
N ASP A 158 -2.78 -6.26 1.23
CA ASP A 158 -2.28 -6.65 -0.09
C ASP A 158 -3.29 -7.59 -0.76
N LEU A 159 -4.10 -7.02 -1.66
CA LEU A 159 -5.11 -7.79 -2.41
C LEU A 159 -4.48 -8.88 -3.27
N GLY A 160 -3.25 -8.70 -3.73
CA GLY A 160 -2.52 -9.74 -4.47
C GLY A 160 -2.29 -11.01 -3.66
N THR A 161 -2.17 -10.89 -2.33
CA THR A 161 -2.02 -12.03 -1.42
C THR A 161 -3.36 -12.51 -0.83
N THR A 162 -4.37 -11.66 -0.81
CA THR A 162 -5.71 -11.95 -0.28
C THR A 162 -6.60 -12.64 -1.31
N LEU A 163 -6.51 -12.23 -2.58
CA LEU A 163 -7.32 -12.76 -3.65
C LEU A 163 -6.70 -14.02 -4.28
N ARG A 164 -7.54 -14.96 -4.70
CA ARG A 164 -7.16 -16.15 -5.48
C ARG A 164 -8.20 -16.41 -6.55
N TYR A 165 -7.73 -16.89 -7.70
CA TYR A 165 -8.65 -17.38 -8.72
C TYR A 165 -9.30 -18.70 -8.29
N GLN A 166 -10.55 -18.90 -8.69
CA GLN A 166 -11.23 -20.18 -8.54
C GLN A 166 -10.51 -21.24 -9.40
N GLY A 167 -10.22 -22.42 -8.80
CA GLY A 167 -9.59 -23.53 -9.52
C GLY A 167 -8.14 -23.33 -9.96
N LYS A 168 -7.49 -22.21 -9.65
CA LYS A 168 -6.11 -21.92 -10.07
C LYS A 168 -5.22 -21.53 -8.89
N LYS A 169 -3.97 -21.98 -8.93
CA LYS A 169 -2.93 -21.55 -7.99
C LYS A 169 -2.30 -20.23 -8.48
N GLY A 170 -1.82 -19.41 -7.55
CA GLY A 170 -1.09 -18.16 -7.81
C GLY A 170 -1.77 -16.92 -7.27
N GLN A 171 -1.05 -15.82 -7.33
CA GLN A 171 -1.53 -14.52 -6.90
C GLN A 171 -2.40 -13.87 -7.97
N VAL A 172 -3.30 -13.01 -7.56
CA VAL A 172 -4.12 -12.19 -8.46
C VAL A 172 -3.47 -10.83 -8.60
N GLY A 173 -3.18 -10.41 -9.84
CA GLY A 173 -2.73 -9.06 -10.11
C GLY A 173 -3.90 -8.09 -10.29
N LEU A 174 -3.63 -6.78 -10.18
CA LEU A 174 -4.61 -5.71 -10.30
C LEU A 174 -5.55 -5.87 -11.51
N ARG A 175 -5.00 -6.10 -12.71
CA ARG A 175 -5.80 -6.23 -13.94
C ARG A 175 -6.79 -7.39 -13.89
N GLY A 176 -6.38 -8.53 -13.34
CA GLY A 176 -7.25 -9.69 -13.19
C GLY A 176 -8.33 -9.47 -12.13
N ALA A 177 -8.00 -8.76 -11.05
CA ALA A 177 -8.96 -8.39 -10.02
C ALA A 177 -10.00 -7.39 -10.55
N VAL A 178 -9.57 -6.34 -11.25
CA VAL A 178 -10.48 -5.37 -11.89
C VAL A 178 -11.43 -6.08 -12.88
N ALA A 179 -10.91 -7.00 -13.67
CA ALA A 179 -11.73 -7.75 -14.61
C ALA A 179 -12.76 -8.64 -13.91
N ALA A 180 -12.35 -9.34 -12.87
CA ALA A 180 -13.21 -10.31 -12.18
C ALA A 180 -14.23 -9.66 -11.25
N VAL A 181 -13.88 -8.54 -10.62
CA VAL A 181 -14.71 -7.89 -9.59
C VAL A 181 -15.50 -6.72 -10.16
N LEU A 182 -14.86 -5.91 -11.02
CA LEU A 182 -15.49 -4.71 -11.58
C LEU A 182 -16.02 -4.90 -13.01
N GLY A 183 -15.83 -6.07 -13.63
CA GLY A 183 -16.25 -6.33 -14.99
C GLY A 183 -15.63 -5.40 -16.03
N SER A 184 -14.46 -4.85 -15.75
CA SER A 184 -13.80 -3.83 -16.57
C SER A 184 -12.32 -4.17 -16.81
N ARG A 185 -11.70 -3.59 -17.84
CA ARG A 185 -10.28 -3.81 -18.12
C ARG A 185 -9.44 -2.55 -17.91
N VAL A 186 -8.34 -2.70 -17.17
CA VAL A 186 -7.30 -1.67 -17.08
C VAL A 186 -6.41 -1.77 -18.32
N SER A 187 -6.15 -0.63 -18.95
CA SER A 187 -5.28 -0.56 -20.14
C SER A 187 -3.83 -0.90 -19.76
N LYS A 188 -3.22 -1.80 -20.52
CA LYS A 188 -1.80 -2.13 -20.36
C LYS A 188 -0.96 -1.14 -21.16
N SER A 189 -0.22 -0.27 -20.48
CA SER A 189 0.77 0.57 -21.13
C SER A 189 2.17 0.19 -20.65
N ARG A 190 2.82 -0.73 -21.38
CA ARG A 190 4.20 -1.14 -21.07
C ARG A 190 5.17 0.02 -21.15
N SER A 191 4.98 0.94 -22.12
CA SER A 191 5.83 2.11 -22.29
C SER A 191 5.73 3.08 -21.11
N VAL A 192 4.56 3.21 -20.50
CA VAL A 192 4.37 4.08 -19.32
C VAL A 192 4.90 3.39 -18.07
N SER A 193 4.55 2.11 -17.82
CA SER A 193 4.99 1.38 -16.61
C SER A 193 6.52 1.23 -16.52
N THR A 194 7.21 1.16 -17.67
CA THR A 194 8.68 1.11 -17.73
C THR A 194 9.35 2.44 -18.04
N SER A 195 8.62 3.54 -17.91
CA SER A 195 9.13 4.88 -18.15
C SER A 195 10.02 5.39 -16.99
N ASN A 196 10.69 6.51 -17.21
CA ASN A 196 11.54 7.10 -16.18
C ASN A 196 10.73 7.86 -15.14
N TRP A 197 10.38 7.22 -14.05
CA TRP A 197 9.64 7.79 -12.93
C TRP A 197 10.45 8.80 -12.08
N SER A 198 11.78 8.91 -12.31
CA SER A 198 12.62 9.89 -11.61
C SER A 198 12.62 11.26 -12.27
N ASN A 199 11.96 11.45 -13.41
CA ASN A 199 11.86 12.73 -14.08
C ASN A 199 11.26 13.80 -13.17
N ARG A 200 11.73 15.06 -13.35
CA ARG A 200 11.25 16.20 -12.56
C ARG A 200 9.74 16.40 -12.75
N SER A 201 9.25 16.29 -13.95
CA SER A 201 7.83 16.42 -14.30
C SER A 201 7.29 15.11 -14.85
N LEU A 202 6.09 14.74 -14.45
CA LEU A 202 5.37 13.59 -14.97
C LEU A 202 4.55 14.01 -16.20
N THR A 203 4.51 13.15 -17.20
CA THR A 203 3.59 13.33 -18.34
C THR A 203 2.15 13.01 -17.88
N ASP A 204 1.14 13.48 -18.62
CA ASP A 204 -0.26 13.16 -18.33
C ASP A 204 -0.52 11.65 -18.38
N ALA A 205 0.14 10.93 -19.29
CA ALA A 205 0.06 9.48 -19.36
C ALA A 205 0.61 8.81 -18.09
N GLN A 206 1.70 9.31 -17.51
CA GLN A 206 2.25 8.82 -16.25
C GLN A 206 1.33 9.16 -15.08
N ARG A 207 0.80 10.39 -15.05
CA ARG A 207 -0.15 10.81 -13.99
C ARG A 207 -1.40 9.94 -13.99
N LEU A 208 -2.02 9.74 -15.16
CA LEU A 208 -3.19 8.87 -15.31
C LEU A 208 -2.89 7.42 -14.92
N TYR A 209 -1.75 6.88 -15.37
CA TYR A 209 -1.36 5.52 -15.08
C TYR A 209 -1.20 5.31 -13.56
N ALA A 210 -0.35 6.09 -12.91
CA ALA A 210 -0.03 5.96 -11.50
C ALA A 210 -1.26 6.18 -10.59
N ALA A 211 -2.06 7.20 -10.89
CA ALA A 211 -3.28 7.50 -10.15
C ALA A 211 -4.30 6.35 -10.25
N ASN A 212 -4.48 5.81 -11.45
CA ASN A 212 -5.48 4.79 -11.69
C ASN A 212 -5.06 3.39 -11.21
N ASP A 213 -3.77 3.10 -11.04
CA ASP A 213 -3.33 1.86 -10.40
C ASP A 213 -3.71 1.85 -8.91
N ALA A 214 -3.47 2.95 -8.17
CA ALA A 214 -3.92 3.08 -6.78
C ALA A 214 -5.46 3.15 -6.67
N TYR A 215 -6.12 3.91 -7.56
CA TYR A 215 -7.58 4.03 -7.56
C TYR A 215 -8.29 2.71 -7.85
N ALA A 216 -7.83 1.97 -8.84
CA ALA A 216 -8.41 0.66 -9.19
C ALA A 216 -8.26 -0.36 -8.06
N ALA A 217 -7.14 -0.33 -7.30
CA ALA A 217 -6.97 -1.16 -6.12
C ALA A 217 -8.03 -0.84 -5.05
N LEU A 218 -8.29 0.45 -4.81
CA LEU A 218 -9.35 0.88 -3.89
C LEU A 218 -10.73 0.46 -4.37
N MET A 219 -11.05 0.64 -5.67
CA MET A 219 -12.37 0.27 -6.21
C MET A 219 -12.63 -1.24 -6.10
N VAL A 220 -11.63 -2.07 -6.36
CA VAL A 220 -11.74 -3.53 -6.14
C VAL A 220 -12.03 -3.84 -4.67
N PHE A 221 -11.33 -3.17 -3.75
CA PHE A 221 -11.56 -3.36 -2.32
C PHE A 221 -12.99 -2.95 -1.91
N LEU A 222 -13.44 -1.78 -2.34
CA LEU A 222 -14.78 -1.27 -2.00
C LEU A 222 -15.89 -2.16 -2.54
N ALA A 223 -15.76 -2.66 -3.78
CA ALA A 223 -16.73 -3.58 -4.36
C ALA A 223 -16.83 -4.90 -3.57
N LEU A 224 -15.68 -5.43 -3.15
CA LEU A 224 -15.65 -6.66 -2.33
C LEU A 224 -16.18 -6.44 -0.90
N SER A 225 -16.06 -5.22 -0.36
CA SER A 225 -16.56 -4.89 0.98
C SER A 225 -18.06 -4.60 1.01
N GLY A 226 -18.64 -4.14 -0.11
CA GLY A 226 -20.05 -3.81 -0.21
C GLY A 226 -20.99 -5.00 -0.44
N ASP A 227 -20.46 -6.11 -0.98
CA ASP A 227 -21.27 -7.30 -1.30
C ASP A 227 -21.56 -8.21 -0.08
N ASP A 228 -20.82 -8.03 1.04
CA ASP A 228 -20.97 -8.85 2.25
C ASP A 228 -21.01 -7.92 3.47
N GLU A 229 -22.17 -7.50 3.94
CA GLU A 229 -22.43 -6.59 5.08
C GLU A 229 -21.43 -6.77 6.25
N GLY A 230 -20.25 -6.17 6.17
CA GLY A 230 -19.22 -6.16 7.22
C GLY A 230 -18.33 -7.41 7.30
N VAL A 231 -18.64 -8.51 6.63
CA VAL A 231 -17.85 -9.76 6.72
C VAL A 231 -16.41 -9.57 6.23
N PHE A 232 -16.20 -8.70 5.24
CA PHE A 232 -14.87 -8.44 4.70
C PHE A 232 -14.03 -7.56 5.64
N GLU A 233 -14.63 -6.52 6.22
CA GLU A 233 -13.96 -5.64 7.19
C GLU A 233 -13.65 -6.36 8.50
N ASP A 234 -14.58 -7.18 9.02
CA ASP A 234 -14.37 -8.00 10.21
C ASP A 234 -13.22 -9.00 10.02
N ARG A 235 -13.08 -9.58 8.82
CA ARG A 235 -11.99 -10.51 8.48
C ARG A 235 -10.64 -9.80 8.39
N ILE A 236 -10.60 -8.54 7.90
CA ILE A 236 -9.39 -7.72 7.87
C ILE A 236 -8.97 -7.37 9.29
N VAL A 237 -9.90 -6.88 10.11
CA VAL A 237 -9.64 -6.50 11.52
C VAL A 237 -9.16 -7.71 12.33
N ALA A 238 -9.79 -8.88 12.18
CA ALA A 238 -9.36 -10.11 12.85
C ALA A 238 -7.92 -10.52 12.43
N GLY A 239 -7.58 -10.41 11.13
CA GLY A 239 -6.23 -10.69 10.63
C GLY A 239 -5.17 -9.70 11.11
N MET A 240 -5.56 -8.47 11.47
CA MET A 240 -4.66 -7.43 11.98
C MET A 240 -4.44 -7.48 13.48
N GLN A 241 -5.43 -7.89 14.26
CA GLN A 241 -5.30 -8.06 15.72
C GLN A 241 -4.31 -9.16 16.11
N LEU A 242 -4.05 -10.12 15.21
CA LEU A 242 -3.05 -11.17 15.40
C LEU A 242 -1.60 -10.74 15.12
N LYS A 243 -1.36 -9.49 14.69
CA LYS A 243 -0.03 -8.92 14.38
C LYS A 243 0.49 -7.91 15.41
N ARG A 244 -0.19 -7.74 16.55
CA ARG A 244 0.31 -6.90 17.67
C ARG A 244 1.23 -7.67 18.59
#